data_d3cee293cb7803a7b378525ce06e15f5
#
_entry.id   d3cee293cb7803a7b378525ce06e15f5
#
_cell.length_a   1.000
_cell.length_b   1.000
_cell.length_c   1.000
_cell.angle_alpha   90.00
_cell.angle_beta   90.00
_cell.angle_gamma   90.00
#
_symmetry.space_group_name_H-M   'P 1'
#
loop_
_entity.id
_entity.type
_entity.pdbx_description
1 polymer ?
#
loop_
_entity_poly.entity_id
_entity_poly.type
_entity_poly.pdbx_seq_one_letter_code
_entity_poly.pdbx_strand_id
1 'polypeptide(L)'
;MTRIAYVRTFALLLIVLAAWAPARTQQIDCTIKVNYEAVGNSNKDLLQNFEEDVRSYMSNYQWGPEQLDEKIRLSLDIFIQRESGENKYLAQVFVGSQRPIYGGNKNTAVVRLFDEAWEFTYIKDRPINHAPHSFSDLASFLDFYAYLALGYDYDTYELQGDTPWFQKASDIASLGRSSSQKGWQTTSGYSRAQLVTDLLNPTVGPIRDASYLYHFAGLDSLSLNRQKGLANVARAIEKIGIARKTLDPRNLAFKTFFDTKYMEIAEVLREYPDRAIYVTLARVDPYHQSTYDEFRVK
;
A
#
# COMPACT_ATOMS: atom_id res chain seq x y z
N MET A 1 2.99 4.62 -62.80
CA MET A 1 2.63 5.56 -61.68
C MET A 1 1.77 4.93 -60.58
N THR A 2 1.12 3.83 -60.79
CA THR A 2 0.18 3.18 -59.83
C THR A 2 0.87 2.45 -58.66
N ARG A 3 2.04 1.85 -58.80
CA ARG A 3 2.72 1.09 -57.73
C ARG A 3 3.27 1.94 -56.58
N ILE A 4 3.67 3.21 -56.85
CA ILE A 4 4.19 4.12 -55.81
C ILE A 4 3.08 4.66 -54.90
N ALA A 5 1.85 4.79 -55.42
CA ALA A 5 0.68 5.23 -54.66
C ALA A 5 0.28 4.21 -53.59
N TYR A 6 0.27 2.91 -53.91
CA TYR A 6 -0.09 1.84 -52.97
C TYR A 6 0.92 1.69 -51.84
N VAL A 7 2.21 1.86 -52.06
CA VAL A 7 3.25 1.80 -51.03
C VAL A 7 3.12 2.97 -50.04
N ARG A 8 2.81 4.17 -50.52
CA ARG A 8 2.59 5.35 -49.67
C ARG A 8 1.31 5.22 -48.83
N THR A 9 0.25 4.68 -49.40
CA THR A 9 -1.02 4.45 -48.67
C THR A 9 -0.88 3.36 -47.63
N PHE A 10 -0.14 2.29 -47.89
CA PHE A 10 0.12 1.22 -46.93
C PHE A 10 1.06 1.67 -45.79
N ALA A 11 2.05 2.51 -46.08
CA ALA A 11 2.93 3.10 -45.05
C ALA A 11 2.17 4.08 -44.14
N LEU A 12 1.23 4.87 -44.67
CA LEU A 12 0.35 5.73 -43.86
C LEU A 12 -0.61 4.95 -43.00
N LEU A 13 -1.17 3.83 -43.47
CA LEU A 13 -2.06 2.97 -42.72
C LEU A 13 -1.31 2.29 -41.55
N LEU A 14 -0.06 1.87 -41.74
CA LEU A 14 0.79 1.31 -40.68
C LEU A 14 1.15 2.34 -39.59
N ILE A 15 1.37 3.59 -39.95
CA ILE A 15 1.64 4.67 -38.99
C ILE A 15 0.40 4.99 -38.14
N VAL A 16 -0.79 4.98 -38.75
CA VAL A 16 -2.07 5.21 -38.03
C VAL A 16 -2.40 4.06 -37.09
N LEU A 17 -2.10 2.81 -37.47
CA LEU A 17 -2.29 1.65 -36.58
C LEU A 17 -1.29 1.61 -35.40
N ALA A 18 -0.08 2.12 -35.59
CA ALA A 18 0.90 2.23 -34.49
C ALA A 18 0.53 3.30 -33.47
N ALA A 19 -0.25 4.33 -33.85
CA ALA A 19 -0.72 5.38 -32.94
C ALA A 19 -1.85 4.93 -32.00
N TRP A 20 -2.42 3.74 -32.18
CA TRP A 20 -3.48 3.16 -31.37
C TRP A 20 -2.98 2.06 -30.41
N ALA A 21 -1.68 1.92 -30.23
CA ALA A 21 -1.20 1.11 -29.13
C ALA A 21 -1.70 1.76 -27.81
N PRO A 22 -2.50 1.05 -26.99
CA PRO A 22 -2.93 1.62 -25.72
C PRO A 22 -1.69 2.00 -24.92
N ALA A 23 -1.60 3.27 -24.55
CA ALA A 23 -0.54 3.72 -23.66
C ALA A 23 -0.67 2.89 -22.39
N ARG A 24 0.34 2.06 -22.09
CA ARG A 24 0.38 1.31 -20.84
C ARG A 24 0.47 2.32 -19.72
N THR A 25 -0.59 2.51 -18.99
CA THR A 25 -0.60 3.46 -17.89
C THR A 25 0.02 2.82 -16.66
N GLN A 26 1.07 3.46 -16.20
CA GLN A 26 1.70 3.13 -14.92
C GLN A 26 0.73 3.47 -13.80
N GLN A 27 0.37 2.49 -12.97
CA GLN A 27 -0.61 2.65 -11.89
C GLN A 27 0.02 3.11 -10.58
N ILE A 28 1.31 2.82 -10.38
CA ILE A 28 2.05 3.16 -9.16
C ILE A 28 3.12 4.19 -9.50
N ASP A 29 3.16 5.27 -8.72
CA ASP A 29 4.26 6.21 -8.61
C ASP A 29 5.03 5.88 -7.34
N CYS A 30 6.19 5.23 -7.49
CA CYS A 30 6.94 4.69 -6.37
C CYS A 30 8.16 5.54 -6.04
N THR A 31 8.19 6.08 -4.82
CA THR A 31 9.36 6.74 -4.24
C THR A 31 10.16 5.72 -3.44
N ILE A 32 11.42 5.51 -3.81
CA ILE A 32 12.34 4.61 -3.12
C ILE A 32 13.42 5.44 -2.44
N LYS A 33 13.77 5.10 -1.21
CA LYS A 33 14.95 5.58 -0.50
C LYS A 33 15.66 4.39 0.11
N VAL A 34 16.96 4.30 -0.11
CA VAL A 34 17.79 3.20 0.39
C VAL A 34 18.87 3.75 1.30
N ASN A 35 18.89 3.28 2.55
CA ASN A 35 19.99 3.49 3.48
C ASN A 35 20.80 2.18 3.58
N TYR A 36 22.05 2.22 3.17
CA TYR A 36 23.00 1.10 3.22
C TYR A 36 24.29 1.46 3.96
N GLU A 37 24.22 2.39 4.90
CA GLU A 37 25.40 2.83 5.68
C GLU A 37 26.01 1.69 6.51
N ALA A 38 25.20 0.75 6.96
CA ALA A 38 25.61 -0.41 7.73
C ALA A 38 26.34 -1.50 6.91
N VAL A 39 26.40 -1.34 5.58
CA VAL A 39 27.03 -2.30 4.65
C VAL A 39 28.48 -1.92 4.40
N GLY A 40 29.36 -2.93 4.26
CA GLY A 40 30.77 -2.71 3.95
C GLY A 40 31.02 -2.01 2.61
N ASN A 41 32.11 -1.25 2.48
CA ASN A 41 32.36 -0.40 1.32
C ASN A 41 32.36 -1.16 -0.02
N SER A 42 32.88 -2.39 -0.06
CA SER A 42 32.88 -3.23 -1.26
C SER A 42 31.46 -3.54 -1.76
N ASN A 43 30.50 -3.69 -0.84
CA ASN A 43 29.12 -4.01 -1.17
C ASN A 43 28.26 -2.77 -1.42
N LYS A 44 28.69 -1.58 -0.97
CA LYS A 44 28.04 -0.30 -1.37
C LYS A 44 28.10 -0.09 -2.87
N ASP A 45 29.22 -0.43 -3.51
CA ASP A 45 29.38 -0.34 -4.98
C ASP A 45 28.42 -1.29 -5.71
N LEU A 46 28.13 -2.47 -5.13
CA LEU A 46 27.18 -3.43 -5.67
C LEU A 46 25.72 -2.94 -5.56
N LEU A 47 25.42 -2.12 -4.54
CA LEU A 47 24.08 -1.58 -4.29
C LEU A 47 23.82 -0.23 -4.99
N GLN A 48 24.78 0.31 -5.71
CA GLN A 48 24.71 1.66 -6.30
C GLN A 48 23.46 1.88 -7.17
N ASN A 49 23.04 0.87 -7.94
CA ASN A 49 21.89 0.94 -8.85
C ASN A 49 20.59 0.42 -8.19
N PHE A 50 20.65 -0.14 -6.97
CA PHE A 50 19.54 -0.85 -6.35
C PHE A 50 18.28 0.03 -6.20
N GLU A 51 18.43 1.28 -5.77
CA GLU A 51 17.32 2.22 -5.62
C GLU A 51 16.59 2.47 -6.95
N GLU A 52 17.35 2.71 -8.03
CA GLU A 52 16.79 2.97 -9.35
C GLU A 52 16.16 1.72 -9.97
N ASP A 53 16.80 0.55 -9.80
CA ASP A 53 16.28 -0.72 -10.29
C ASP A 53 14.95 -1.07 -9.63
N VAL A 54 14.84 -0.88 -8.31
CA VAL A 54 13.57 -1.08 -7.57
C VAL A 54 12.52 -0.06 -7.98
N ARG A 55 12.88 1.22 -8.13
CA ARG A 55 11.96 2.26 -8.59
C ARG A 55 11.43 1.94 -9.99
N SER A 56 12.32 1.61 -10.91
CA SER A 56 11.97 1.24 -12.28
C SER A 56 11.05 0.02 -12.33
N TYR A 57 11.36 -1.01 -11.54
CA TYR A 57 10.52 -2.19 -11.41
C TYR A 57 9.10 -1.86 -10.94
N MET A 58 8.97 -1.09 -9.88
CA MET A 58 7.68 -0.74 -9.29
C MET A 58 6.84 0.17 -10.18
N SER A 59 7.48 1.15 -10.85
CA SER A 59 6.77 2.19 -11.59
C SER A 59 6.47 1.82 -13.04
N ASN A 60 7.25 0.93 -13.66
CA ASN A 60 7.09 0.61 -15.09
C ASN A 60 6.20 -0.60 -15.38
N TYR A 61 5.85 -1.38 -14.37
CA TYR A 61 4.98 -2.54 -14.54
C TYR A 61 3.50 -2.13 -14.51
N GLN A 62 2.70 -2.79 -15.34
CA GLN A 62 1.26 -2.65 -15.34
C GLN A 62 0.67 -3.66 -14.34
N TRP A 63 0.35 -3.18 -13.14
CA TRP A 63 -0.13 -4.03 -12.03
C TRP A 63 -1.54 -4.58 -12.22
N GLY A 64 -2.39 -3.85 -12.96
CA GLY A 64 -3.77 -4.24 -13.23
C GLY A 64 -4.26 -3.83 -14.63
N PRO A 65 -5.46 -4.28 -15.02
CA PRO A 65 -6.03 -3.99 -16.33
C PRO A 65 -6.54 -2.55 -16.44
N GLU A 66 -6.84 -1.91 -15.32
CA GLU A 66 -7.52 -0.62 -15.28
C GLU A 66 -6.55 0.54 -15.44
N GLN A 67 -7.06 1.60 -16.06
CA GLN A 67 -6.39 2.89 -16.11
C GLN A 67 -6.87 3.71 -14.93
N LEU A 68 -5.96 4.11 -14.05
CA LEU A 68 -6.27 5.02 -12.93
C LEU A 68 -6.13 6.47 -13.39
N ASP A 69 -7.08 7.31 -13.01
CA ASP A 69 -7.00 8.77 -13.27
C ASP A 69 -5.81 9.41 -12.54
N GLU A 70 -5.53 8.92 -11.32
CA GLU A 70 -4.36 9.30 -10.54
C GLU A 70 -3.54 8.05 -10.15
N LYS A 71 -2.21 8.16 -10.21
CA LYS A 71 -1.33 7.09 -9.77
C LYS A 71 -1.34 6.95 -8.26
N ILE A 72 -1.30 5.70 -7.80
CA ILE A 72 -1.14 5.39 -6.37
C ILE A 72 0.28 5.77 -5.96
N ARG A 73 0.40 6.65 -4.97
CA ARG A 73 1.69 7.08 -4.43
C ARG A 73 2.15 6.09 -3.38
N LEU A 74 3.15 5.31 -3.71
CA LEU A 74 3.78 4.34 -2.83
C LEU A 74 5.18 4.78 -2.45
N SER A 75 5.57 4.64 -1.20
CA SER A 75 6.93 4.89 -0.73
C SER A 75 7.50 3.66 -0.04
N LEU A 76 8.77 3.35 -0.33
CA LEU A 76 9.55 2.33 0.35
C LEU A 76 10.84 2.97 0.88
N ASP A 77 10.95 3.13 2.19
CA ASP A 77 12.18 3.54 2.86
C ASP A 77 12.89 2.27 3.37
N ILE A 78 13.94 1.87 2.66
CA ILE A 78 14.65 0.61 2.83
C ILE A 78 15.92 0.82 3.64
N PHE A 79 16.04 0.16 4.77
CA PHE A 79 17.21 0.20 5.66
C PHE A 79 17.94 -1.15 5.60
N ILE A 80 19.03 -1.23 4.85
CA ILE A 80 19.85 -2.44 4.77
C ILE A 80 20.66 -2.54 6.06
N GLN A 81 20.36 -3.57 6.85
CA GLN A 81 20.94 -3.78 8.18
C GLN A 81 22.32 -4.43 8.12
N ARG A 82 22.48 -5.39 7.23
CA ARG A 82 23.72 -6.15 7.05
C ARG A 82 23.65 -7.05 5.82
N GLU A 83 24.81 -7.52 5.45
CA GLU A 83 24.95 -8.65 4.54
C GLU A 83 24.62 -9.96 5.27
N SER A 84 23.92 -10.87 4.62
CA SER A 84 23.59 -12.21 5.14
C SER A 84 24.24 -13.34 4.33
N GLY A 85 24.92 -13.01 3.23
CA GLY A 85 25.64 -13.93 2.34
C GLY A 85 26.13 -13.22 1.10
N GLU A 86 26.69 -13.93 0.14
CA GLU A 86 27.13 -13.37 -1.12
C GLU A 86 25.93 -12.76 -1.88
N ASN A 87 25.98 -11.46 -2.14
CA ASN A 87 24.90 -10.67 -2.75
C ASN A 87 23.55 -10.75 -2.01
N LYS A 88 23.54 -11.20 -0.73
CA LYS A 88 22.35 -11.29 0.10
C LYS A 88 22.37 -10.24 1.19
N TYR A 89 21.22 -9.61 1.39
CA TYR A 89 21.06 -8.50 2.31
C TYR A 89 19.84 -8.71 3.20
N LEU A 90 19.96 -8.32 4.46
CA LEU A 90 18.85 -8.22 5.39
C LEU A 90 18.47 -6.76 5.53
N ALA A 91 17.20 -6.45 5.38
CA ALA A 91 16.68 -5.09 5.46
C ALA A 91 15.40 -5.01 6.32
N GLN A 92 15.15 -3.78 6.77
CA GLN A 92 13.88 -3.32 7.32
C GLN A 92 13.29 -2.29 6.35
N VAL A 93 11.97 -2.24 6.22
CA VAL A 93 11.32 -1.38 5.25
C VAL A 93 10.11 -0.67 5.88
N PHE A 94 10.11 0.66 5.83
CA PHE A 94 8.88 1.41 6.00
C PHE A 94 8.16 1.50 4.66
N VAL A 95 6.91 1.04 4.65
CA VAL A 95 6.02 1.08 3.48
C VAL A 95 4.92 2.08 3.76
N GLY A 96 4.75 3.04 2.88
CA GLY A 96 3.72 4.06 2.99
C GLY A 96 2.97 4.24 1.68
N SER A 97 1.63 4.30 1.73
CA SER A 97 0.81 4.74 0.61
C SER A 97 -0.04 5.93 1.03
N GLN A 98 -0.28 6.84 0.10
CA GLN A 98 -1.10 8.03 0.32
C GLN A 98 -1.86 8.43 -0.93
N ARG A 99 -3.01 9.08 -0.72
CA ARG A 99 -3.83 9.64 -1.79
C ARG A 99 -4.22 11.10 -1.51
N PRO A 100 -4.55 11.90 -2.54
CA PRO A 100 -5.09 13.23 -2.32
C PRO A 100 -6.47 13.18 -1.67
N ILE A 101 -6.80 14.22 -0.92
CA ILE A 101 -8.16 14.49 -0.41
C ILE A 101 -8.86 15.42 -1.40
N TYR A 102 -10.06 15.04 -1.84
CA TYR A 102 -10.83 15.81 -2.81
C TYR A 102 -11.10 17.24 -2.33
N GLY A 103 -10.95 18.19 -3.25
CA GLY A 103 -11.23 19.60 -2.99
C GLY A 103 -10.20 20.33 -2.11
N GLY A 104 -9.03 19.72 -1.88
CA GLY A 104 -7.94 20.30 -1.10
C GLY A 104 -6.55 20.00 -1.69
N ASN A 105 -5.53 20.59 -1.06
CA ASN A 105 -4.11 20.36 -1.42
C ASN A 105 -3.40 19.37 -0.45
N LYS A 106 -4.17 18.68 0.38
CA LYS A 106 -3.63 17.74 1.37
C LYS A 106 -3.76 16.31 0.88
N ASN A 107 -2.78 15.48 1.26
CA ASN A 107 -2.85 14.04 1.11
C ASN A 107 -3.23 13.40 2.44
N THR A 108 -3.84 12.22 2.36
CA THR A 108 -4.09 11.35 3.50
C THR A 108 -3.30 10.06 3.33
N ALA A 109 -2.69 9.56 4.40
CA ALA A 109 -2.05 8.27 4.38
C ALA A 109 -3.11 7.17 4.24
N VAL A 110 -2.95 6.26 3.29
CA VAL A 110 -3.84 5.12 3.09
C VAL A 110 -3.38 3.95 3.96
N VAL A 111 -2.09 3.66 3.96
CA VAL A 111 -1.47 2.64 4.79
C VAL A 111 -0.05 3.04 5.17
N ARG A 112 0.35 2.65 6.39
CA ARG A 112 1.73 2.71 6.88
C ARG A 112 2.06 1.39 7.57
N LEU A 113 3.16 0.77 7.14
CA LEU A 113 3.62 -0.51 7.65
C LEU A 113 5.11 -0.44 7.93
N PHE A 114 5.54 -1.19 8.93
CA PHE A 114 6.95 -1.44 9.18
C PHE A 114 7.21 -2.94 9.06
N ASP A 115 7.98 -3.33 8.05
CA ASP A 115 8.40 -4.70 7.81
C ASP A 115 9.84 -4.87 8.29
N GLU A 116 10.02 -5.67 9.33
CA GLU A 116 11.31 -5.85 10.01
C GLU A 116 12.17 -6.95 9.38
N ALA A 117 11.63 -7.72 8.43
CA ALA A 117 12.26 -8.98 8.05
C ALA A 117 12.23 -9.24 6.54
N TRP A 118 12.98 -8.45 5.81
CA TRP A 118 13.20 -8.68 4.39
C TRP A 118 14.63 -9.14 4.13
N GLU A 119 14.79 -10.37 3.69
CA GLU A 119 16.04 -10.89 3.18
C GLU A 119 15.92 -11.07 1.66
N PHE A 120 16.87 -10.52 0.91
CA PHE A 120 16.84 -10.57 -0.55
C PHE A 120 18.23 -10.74 -1.15
N THR A 121 18.26 -11.25 -2.36
CA THR A 121 19.44 -11.33 -3.21
C THR A 121 19.38 -10.23 -4.26
N TYR A 122 20.41 -9.40 -4.34
CA TYR A 122 20.54 -8.40 -5.40
C TYR A 122 21.89 -8.54 -6.10
N ILE A 123 21.85 -8.65 -7.41
CA ILE A 123 23.06 -8.73 -8.27
C ILE A 123 22.99 -7.50 -9.20
N LYS A 124 23.99 -6.63 -9.08
CA LYS A 124 24.10 -5.42 -9.89
C LYS A 124 24.01 -5.76 -11.39
N ASP A 125 23.29 -4.93 -12.14
CA ASP A 125 23.09 -5.05 -13.59
C ASP A 125 22.28 -6.30 -14.02
N ARG A 126 21.69 -7.04 -13.07
CA ARG A 126 20.75 -8.12 -13.36
C ARG A 126 19.33 -7.61 -13.27
N PRO A 127 18.51 -7.70 -14.36
CA PRO A 127 17.12 -7.24 -14.33
C PRO A 127 16.29 -7.96 -13.26
N ILE A 128 15.46 -7.19 -12.54
CA ILE A 128 14.43 -7.73 -11.65
C ILE A 128 13.23 -8.10 -12.52
N ASN A 129 12.80 -9.36 -12.46
CA ASN A 129 11.71 -9.87 -13.29
C ASN A 129 10.52 -10.30 -12.44
N HIS A 130 9.30 -9.98 -12.87
CA HIS A 130 8.08 -10.51 -12.26
C HIS A 130 7.99 -12.03 -12.43
N ALA A 131 7.69 -12.71 -11.34
CA ALA A 131 7.59 -14.16 -11.30
C ALA A 131 6.32 -14.59 -10.53
N PRO A 132 5.11 -14.38 -11.09
CA PRO A 132 3.85 -14.53 -10.36
C PRO A 132 3.55 -15.96 -9.88
N HIS A 133 4.26 -16.96 -10.43
CA HIS A 133 4.07 -18.39 -10.12
C HIS A 133 5.26 -19.02 -9.40
N SER A 134 6.29 -18.25 -9.09
CA SER A 134 7.47 -18.73 -8.38
C SER A 134 7.96 -17.70 -7.38
N PHE A 135 8.46 -18.16 -6.23
CA PHE A 135 8.99 -17.27 -5.23
C PHE A 135 10.35 -16.70 -5.65
N SER A 136 10.46 -15.37 -5.58
CA SER A 136 11.72 -14.62 -5.67
C SER A 136 11.82 -13.72 -4.45
N ASP A 137 12.93 -13.82 -3.70
CA ASP A 137 13.14 -13.06 -2.47
C ASP A 137 13.04 -11.53 -2.66
N LEU A 138 13.47 -11.02 -3.82
CA LEU A 138 13.39 -9.61 -4.18
C LEU A 138 12.06 -9.27 -4.84
N ALA A 139 11.71 -9.92 -5.96
CA ALA A 139 10.53 -9.58 -6.75
C ALA A 139 9.22 -9.85 -5.99
N SER A 140 9.11 -11.00 -5.29
CA SER A 140 7.88 -11.32 -4.54
C SER A 140 7.60 -10.34 -3.39
N PHE A 141 8.64 -9.75 -2.79
CA PHE A 141 8.46 -8.70 -1.80
C PHE A 141 7.86 -7.43 -2.41
N LEU A 142 8.41 -7.02 -3.54
CA LEU A 142 7.95 -5.82 -4.25
C LEU A 142 6.53 -6.00 -4.79
N ASP A 143 6.24 -7.15 -5.40
CA ASP A 143 4.93 -7.52 -5.92
C ASP A 143 3.88 -7.55 -4.80
N PHE A 144 4.22 -8.12 -3.64
CA PHE A 144 3.35 -8.18 -2.47
C PHE A 144 2.90 -6.77 -2.04
N TYR A 145 3.84 -5.83 -1.90
CA TYR A 145 3.51 -4.47 -1.46
C TYR A 145 2.83 -3.64 -2.55
N ALA A 146 3.09 -3.91 -3.83
CA ALA A 146 2.36 -3.30 -4.92
C ALA A 146 0.88 -3.70 -4.88
N TYR A 147 0.57 -5.00 -4.80
CA TYR A 147 -0.82 -5.48 -4.70
C TYR A 147 -1.49 -5.08 -3.40
N LEU A 148 -0.74 -5.03 -2.29
CA LEU A 148 -1.27 -4.54 -1.03
C LEU A 148 -1.66 -3.06 -1.11
N ALA A 149 -0.82 -2.22 -1.72
CA ALA A 149 -1.10 -0.80 -1.91
C ALA A 149 -2.32 -0.57 -2.81
N LEU A 150 -2.45 -1.34 -3.91
CA LEU A 150 -3.64 -1.35 -4.75
C LEU A 150 -4.90 -1.68 -3.94
N GLY A 151 -4.91 -2.79 -3.20
CA GLY A 151 -6.08 -3.19 -2.42
C GLY A 151 -6.48 -2.16 -1.37
N TYR A 152 -5.53 -1.57 -0.66
CA TYR A 152 -5.82 -0.52 0.30
C TYR A 152 -6.33 0.78 -0.36
N ASP A 153 -5.77 1.17 -1.50
CA ASP A 153 -6.19 2.39 -2.20
C ASP A 153 -7.63 2.27 -2.68
N TYR A 154 -7.96 1.17 -3.32
CA TYR A 154 -9.32 0.92 -3.79
C TYR A 154 -10.34 0.81 -2.64
N ASP A 155 -10.02 0.18 -1.51
CA ASP A 155 -10.88 0.18 -0.31
C ASP A 155 -11.19 1.60 0.20
N THR A 156 -10.46 2.64 -0.24
CA THR A 156 -10.78 4.02 0.07
C THR A 156 -11.86 4.62 -0.82
N TYR A 157 -12.13 4.05 -2.00
CA TYR A 157 -13.10 4.54 -2.98
C TYR A 157 -14.36 3.68 -3.08
N GLU A 158 -14.26 2.38 -2.77
CA GLU A 158 -15.35 1.42 -2.90
C GLU A 158 -15.50 0.51 -1.66
N LEU A 159 -16.72 0.05 -1.41
CA LEU A 159 -17.01 -0.89 -0.32
C LEU A 159 -16.48 -2.28 -0.67
N GLN A 160 -15.37 -2.68 -0.08
CA GLN A 160 -14.71 -3.98 -0.30
C GLN A 160 -14.47 -4.30 -1.78
N GLY A 161 -14.31 -3.24 -2.62
CA GLY A 161 -14.24 -3.35 -4.08
C GLY A 161 -13.12 -4.26 -4.57
N ASP A 162 -12.05 -4.45 -3.77
CA ASP A 162 -10.82 -5.00 -4.28
C ASP A 162 -10.21 -6.17 -3.52
N THR A 163 -11.06 -7.05 -3.06
CA THR A 163 -10.65 -8.40 -2.64
C THR A 163 -9.67 -9.08 -3.62
N PRO A 164 -9.79 -8.95 -4.97
CA PRO A 164 -8.81 -9.49 -5.92
C PRO A 164 -7.36 -9.05 -5.70
N TRP A 165 -7.09 -7.81 -5.29
CA TRP A 165 -5.73 -7.35 -5.05
C TRP A 165 -5.12 -7.97 -3.81
N PHE A 166 -5.87 -8.04 -2.73
CA PHE A 166 -5.45 -8.76 -1.53
C PHE A 166 -5.31 -10.27 -1.78
N GLN A 167 -6.12 -10.85 -2.70
CA GLN A 167 -5.95 -12.24 -3.09
C GLN A 167 -4.60 -12.45 -3.81
N LYS A 168 -4.23 -11.58 -4.75
CA LYS A 168 -2.90 -11.64 -5.41
C LYS A 168 -1.76 -11.51 -4.39
N ALA A 169 -1.87 -10.60 -3.42
CA ALA A 169 -0.90 -10.50 -2.33
C ALA A 169 -0.85 -11.80 -1.49
N SER A 170 -2.00 -12.44 -1.24
CA SER A 170 -2.10 -13.72 -0.53
C SER A 170 -1.47 -14.88 -1.30
N ASP A 171 -1.61 -14.89 -2.62
CA ASP A 171 -0.99 -15.91 -3.48
C ASP A 171 0.54 -15.81 -3.40
N ILE A 172 1.09 -14.59 -3.46
CA ILE A 172 2.53 -14.35 -3.26
C ILE A 172 2.96 -14.76 -1.85
N ALA A 173 2.20 -14.41 -0.81
CA ALA A 173 2.51 -14.80 0.56
C ALA A 173 2.50 -16.33 0.73
N SER A 174 1.65 -17.02 -0.02
CA SER A 174 1.59 -18.49 -0.03
C SER A 174 2.82 -19.12 -0.66
N LEU A 175 3.36 -18.54 -1.74
CA LEU A 175 4.65 -18.94 -2.32
C LEU A 175 5.79 -18.65 -1.32
N GLY A 176 5.76 -17.50 -0.65
CA GLY A 176 6.76 -17.14 0.37
C GLY A 176 6.75 -18.04 1.58
N ARG A 177 5.58 -18.54 2.03
CA ARG A 177 5.48 -19.50 3.14
C ARG A 177 6.21 -20.82 2.86
N SER A 178 6.27 -21.24 1.60
CA SER A 178 7.01 -22.43 1.18
C SER A 178 8.53 -22.22 1.20
N SER A 179 8.98 -20.98 1.26
CA SER A 179 10.39 -20.63 1.46
C SER A 179 10.72 -20.62 2.95
N SER A 180 11.98 -20.77 3.30
CA SER A 180 12.46 -20.65 4.69
C SER A 180 12.70 -19.18 5.09
N GLN A 181 12.32 -18.21 4.26
CA GLN A 181 12.64 -16.81 4.48
C GLN A 181 11.73 -16.15 5.51
N LYS A 182 12.32 -15.27 6.33
CA LYS A 182 11.62 -14.52 7.39
C LYS A 182 10.59 -13.56 6.81
N GLY A 183 9.58 -13.23 7.62
CA GLY A 183 8.52 -12.30 7.25
C GLY A 183 7.37 -12.90 6.43
N TRP A 184 7.54 -14.11 5.87
CA TRP A 184 6.50 -14.85 5.15
C TRP A 184 5.79 -15.90 6.01
N GLN A 185 6.38 -16.24 7.15
CA GLN A 185 5.81 -17.21 8.09
C GLN A 185 4.81 -16.52 9.01
N THR A 186 3.75 -17.22 9.39
CA THR A 186 2.83 -16.74 10.43
C THR A 186 3.54 -16.76 11.77
N THR A 187 3.74 -15.60 12.37
CA THR A 187 4.45 -15.42 13.63
C THR A 187 3.62 -14.57 14.60
N SER A 188 4.07 -14.42 15.84
CA SER A 188 3.39 -13.59 16.86
C SER A 188 3.49 -12.08 16.62
N GLY A 189 4.34 -11.64 15.70
CA GLY A 189 4.51 -10.23 15.30
C GLY A 189 3.93 -9.93 13.93
N TYR A 190 4.41 -8.84 13.32
CA TYR A 190 4.06 -8.53 11.95
C TYR A 190 4.54 -9.64 10.99
N SER A 191 3.65 -10.05 10.11
CA SER A 191 3.94 -11.01 9.05
C SER A 191 3.10 -10.68 7.82
N ARG A 192 3.71 -10.70 6.64
CA ARG A 192 3.03 -10.49 5.36
C ARG A 192 1.90 -11.48 5.16
N ALA A 193 2.13 -12.76 5.49
CA ALA A 193 1.13 -13.81 5.38
C ALA A 193 -0.04 -13.59 6.36
N GLN A 194 0.24 -13.17 7.60
CA GLN A 194 -0.83 -12.91 8.58
C GLN A 194 -1.64 -11.68 8.17
N LEU A 195 -1.00 -10.62 7.69
CA LEU A 195 -1.70 -9.40 7.26
C LEU A 195 -2.73 -9.68 6.17
N VAL A 196 -2.35 -10.39 5.10
CA VAL A 196 -3.31 -10.70 4.02
C VAL A 196 -4.36 -11.72 4.45
N THR A 197 -4.03 -12.65 5.33
CA THR A 197 -5.00 -13.57 5.94
C THR A 197 -6.05 -12.79 6.74
N ASP A 198 -5.62 -11.80 7.52
CA ASP A 198 -6.53 -10.94 8.28
C ASP A 198 -7.39 -10.09 7.36
N LEU A 199 -6.81 -9.46 6.31
CA LEU A 199 -7.54 -8.63 5.35
C LEU A 199 -8.61 -9.40 4.56
N LEU A 200 -8.35 -10.65 4.24
CA LEU A 200 -9.28 -11.53 3.53
C LEU A 200 -10.31 -12.21 4.45
N ASN A 201 -10.15 -12.10 5.77
CA ASN A 201 -11.11 -12.66 6.71
C ASN A 201 -12.43 -11.87 6.65
N PRO A 202 -13.58 -12.51 6.41
CA PRO A 202 -14.89 -11.84 6.35
C PRO A 202 -15.23 -11.00 7.58
N THR A 203 -14.72 -11.37 8.77
CA THR A 203 -14.95 -10.61 10.00
C THR A 203 -14.28 -9.23 9.98
N VAL A 204 -13.30 -9.01 9.11
CA VAL A 204 -12.60 -7.73 8.89
C VAL A 204 -13.33 -6.85 7.86
N GLY A 205 -14.29 -7.39 7.12
CA GLY A 205 -15.08 -6.63 6.14
C GLY A 205 -15.56 -5.27 6.65
N PRO A 206 -16.12 -5.16 7.88
CA PRO A 206 -16.51 -3.86 8.43
C PRO A 206 -15.39 -2.83 8.60
N ILE A 207 -14.12 -3.25 8.76
CA ILE A 207 -12.95 -2.35 8.82
C ILE A 207 -12.65 -1.82 7.41
N ARG A 208 -12.70 -2.68 6.41
CA ARG A 208 -12.52 -2.29 5.00
C ARG A 208 -13.62 -1.33 4.56
N ASP A 209 -14.88 -1.62 4.92
CA ASP A 209 -16.00 -0.68 4.69
C ASP A 209 -15.80 0.65 5.44
N ALA A 210 -15.20 0.63 6.62
CA ALA A 210 -14.89 1.85 7.36
C ALA A 210 -13.80 2.68 6.66
N SER A 211 -12.88 2.06 5.91
CA SER A 211 -11.92 2.77 5.06
C SER A 211 -12.63 3.63 4.02
N TYR A 212 -13.61 3.08 3.31
CA TYR A 212 -14.46 3.86 2.38
C TYR A 212 -15.20 4.99 3.09
N LEU A 213 -15.87 4.69 4.22
CA LEU A 213 -16.62 5.69 4.97
C LEU A 213 -15.72 6.82 5.48
N TYR A 214 -14.51 6.51 5.88
CA TYR A 214 -13.54 7.46 6.38
C TYR A 214 -13.01 8.36 5.25
N HIS A 215 -12.55 7.76 4.15
CA HIS A 215 -11.89 8.50 3.08
C HIS A 215 -12.88 9.16 2.14
N PHE A 216 -13.61 8.38 1.33
CA PHE A 216 -14.48 8.92 0.28
C PHE A 216 -15.70 9.63 0.87
N ALA A 217 -16.46 8.94 1.71
CA ALA A 217 -17.66 9.53 2.30
C ALA A 217 -17.37 10.56 3.39
N GLY A 218 -16.19 10.47 4.04
CA GLY A 218 -15.74 11.34 5.12
C GLY A 218 -14.83 12.46 4.63
N LEU A 219 -13.54 12.19 4.49
CA LEU A 219 -12.53 13.22 4.18
C LEU A 219 -12.81 13.97 2.89
N ASP A 220 -13.14 13.29 1.80
CA ASP A 220 -13.43 13.93 0.50
C ASP A 220 -14.70 14.76 0.54
N SER A 221 -15.64 14.42 1.40
CA SER A 221 -16.86 15.20 1.59
C SER A 221 -16.69 16.47 2.43
N LEU A 222 -15.57 16.64 3.14
CA LEU A 222 -15.34 17.81 4.01
C LEU A 222 -15.36 19.14 3.25
N SER A 223 -14.89 19.16 2.00
CA SER A 223 -14.91 20.35 1.14
C SER A 223 -16.31 20.70 0.62
N LEU A 224 -17.19 19.70 0.45
CA LEU A 224 -18.54 19.86 -0.09
C LEU A 224 -19.58 20.09 1.02
N ASN A 225 -19.50 19.30 2.08
CA ASN A 225 -20.40 19.39 3.23
C ASN A 225 -19.65 18.90 4.49
N ARG A 226 -19.06 19.85 5.20
CA ARG A 226 -18.18 19.57 6.35
C ARG A 226 -18.90 18.77 7.45
N GLN A 227 -20.14 19.12 7.79
CA GLN A 227 -20.90 18.44 8.83
C GLN A 227 -21.15 16.96 8.45
N LYS A 228 -21.55 16.70 7.20
CA LYS A 228 -21.76 15.34 6.69
C LYS A 228 -20.44 14.56 6.66
N GLY A 229 -19.35 15.18 6.21
CA GLY A 229 -18.02 14.56 6.20
C GLY A 229 -17.57 14.12 7.59
N LEU A 230 -17.66 15.03 8.59
CA LEU A 230 -17.32 14.70 9.99
C LEU A 230 -18.21 13.59 10.57
N ALA A 231 -19.52 13.62 10.28
CA ALA A 231 -20.43 12.56 10.72
C ALA A 231 -20.06 11.19 10.11
N ASN A 232 -19.63 11.16 8.85
CA ASN A 232 -19.20 9.91 8.21
C ASN A 232 -17.87 9.39 8.79
N VAL A 233 -16.92 10.29 9.11
CA VAL A 233 -15.70 9.91 9.85
C VAL A 233 -16.06 9.29 11.20
N ALA A 234 -16.96 9.90 11.97
CA ALA A 234 -17.41 9.36 13.25
C ALA A 234 -18.08 7.97 13.09
N ARG A 235 -18.95 7.82 12.08
CA ARG A 235 -19.60 6.53 11.76
C ARG A 235 -18.60 5.43 11.37
N ALA A 236 -17.50 5.79 10.68
CA ALA A 236 -16.44 4.84 10.38
C ALA A 236 -15.84 4.27 11.68
N ILE A 237 -15.55 5.12 12.66
CA ILE A 237 -15.02 4.70 13.97
C ILE A 237 -16.02 3.83 14.74
N GLU A 238 -17.30 4.19 14.74
CA GLU A 238 -18.35 3.39 15.37
C GLU A 238 -18.46 1.99 14.72
N LYS A 239 -18.40 1.92 13.38
CA LYS A 239 -18.44 0.67 12.63
C LYS A 239 -17.26 -0.25 13.00
N ILE A 240 -16.04 0.31 13.07
CA ILE A 240 -14.86 -0.44 13.54
C ILE A 240 -15.04 -0.87 14.98
N GLY A 241 -15.60 0.00 15.86
CA GLY A 241 -15.85 -0.32 17.26
C GLY A 241 -16.83 -1.47 17.47
N ILE A 242 -17.79 -1.64 16.57
CA ILE A 242 -18.70 -2.81 16.56
C ILE A 242 -17.93 -4.06 16.15
N ALA A 243 -17.19 -4.02 15.07
CA ALA A 243 -16.39 -5.15 14.57
C ALA A 243 -15.33 -5.59 15.57
N ARG A 244 -14.73 -4.65 16.32
CA ARG A 244 -13.70 -4.91 17.33
C ARG A 244 -14.12 -5.91 18.40
N LYS A 245 -15.42 -6.01 18.69
CA LYS A 245 -15.95 -6.93 19.72
C LYS A 245 -15.77 -8.42 19.38
N THR A 246 -15.63 -8.73 18.09
CA THR A 246 -15.51 -10.10 17.57
C THR A 246 -14.15 -10.40 16.96
N LEU A 247 -13.30 -9.37 16.81
CA LEU A 247 -11.97 -9.53 16.24
C LEU A 247 -10.94 -9.97 17.28
N ASP A 248 -9.96 -10.77 16.84
CA ASP A 248 -8.76 -11.03 17.64
C ASP A 248 -8.07 -9.69 17.96
N PRO A 249 -7.70 -9.44 19.23
CA PRO A 249 -6.95 -8.26 19.62
C PRO A 249 -5.66 -8.01 18.81
N ARG A 250 -5.07 -9.06 18.27
CA ARG A 250 -3.82 -9.03 17.49
C ARG A 250 -4.04 -8.89 16.00
N ASN A 251 -5.29 -8.74 15.53
CA ASN A 251 -5.61 -8.62 14.13
C ASN A 251 -4.82 -7.48 13.46
N LEU A 252 -4.02 -7.82 12.44
CA LEU A 252 -3.12 -6.87 11.81
C LEU A 252 -3.84 -5.84 10.94
N ALA A 253 -4.97 -6.18 10.32
CA ALA A 253 -5.74 -5.22 9.53
C ALA A 253 -6.31 -4.11 10.43
N PHE A 254 -6.84 -4.49 11.60
CA PHE A 254 -7.31 -3.53 12.61
C PHE A 254 -6.15 -2.63 13.10
N LYS A 255 -5.04 -3.25 13.49
CA LYS A 255 -3.87 -2.52 13.99
C LYS A 255 -3.33 -1.55 12.94
N THR A 256 -3.17 -1.99 11.70
CA THR A 256 -2.67 -1.17 10.60
C THR A 256 -3.54 0.06 10.34
N PHE A 257 -4.86 -0.07 10.42
CA PHE A 257 -5.76 1.07 10.26
C PHE A 257 -5.48 2.16 11.30
N PHE A 258 -5.43 1.82 12.58
CA PHE A 258 -5.21 2.81 13.63
C PHE A 258 -3.77 3.32 13.66
N ASP A 259 -2.76 2.47 13.52
CA ASP A 259 -1.35 2.91 13.43
C ASP A 259 -1.14 3.93 12.29
N THR A 260 -1.93 3.79 11.21
CA THR A 260 -1.88 4.74 10.09
C THR A 260 -2.64 6.04 10.39
N LYS A 261 -3.80 5.95 11.07
CA LYS A 261 -4.83 7.00 11.08
C LYS A 261 -5.05 7.70 12.41
N TYR A 262 -4.57 7.18 13.53
CA TYR A 262 -4.95 7.67 14.87
C TYR A 262 -4.82 9.20 15.04
N MET A 263 -3.70 9.76 14.57
CA MET A 263 -3.45 11.21 14.69
C MET A 263 -4.36 12.01 13.76
N GLU A 264 -4.52 11.57 12.51
CA GLU A 264 -5.39 12.23 11.53
C GLU A 264 -6.85 12.19 11.98
N ILE A 265 -7.32 11.05 12.50
CA ILE A 265 -8.67 10.91 13.07
C ILE A 265 -8.88 11.91 14.20
N ALA A 266 -7.94 11.96 15.15
CA ALA A 266 -8.03 12.87 16.29
C ALA A 266 -8.09 14.33 15.83
N GLU A 267 -7.27 14.72 14.83
CA GLU A 267 -7.25 16.08 14.30
C GLU A 267 -8.54 16.43 13.53
N VAL A 268 -9.01 15.54 12.66
CA VAL A 268 -10.23 15.76 11.86
C VAL A 268 -11.46 15.89 12.76
N LEU A 269 -11.57 15.06 13.79
CA LEU A 269 -12.71 15.09 14.73
C LEU A 269 -12.65 16.23 15.74
N ARG A 270 -11.62 17.08 15.73
CA ARG A 270 -11.57 18.27 16.60
C ARG A 270 -12.79 19.17 16.42
N GLU A 271 -13.31 19.23 15.21
CA GLU A 271 -14.49 20.05 14.87
C GLU A 271 -15.81 19.26 14.96
N TYR A 272 -15.77 17.99 15.33
CA TYR A 272 -16.97 17.18 15.52
C TYR A 272 -17.68 17.59 16.83
N PRO A 273 -19.00 17.88 16.80
CA PRO A 273 -19.70 18.48 17.95
C PRO A 273 -19.69 17.61 19.20
N ASP A 274 -19.81 16.27 19.03
CA ASP A 274 -19.86 15.35 20.15
C ASP A 274 -18.46 14.88 20.55
N ARG A 275 -17.96 15.42 21.66
CA ARG A 275 -16.64 15.06 22.23
C ARG A 275 -16.58 13.65 22.81
N ALA A 276 -17.75 12.98 23.03
CA ALA A 276 -17.78 11.60 23.48
C ALA A 276 -17.12 10.64 22.44
N ILE A 277 -16.96 11.09 21.20
CA ILE A 277 -16.24 10.34 20.17
C ILE A 277 -14.81 9.97 20.59
N TYR A 278 -14.12 10.82 21.34
CA TYR A 278 -12.77 10.53 21.83
C TYR A 278 -12.75 9.44 22.92
N VAL A 279 -13.82 9.33 23.72
CA VAL A 279 -14.00 8.20 24.66
C VAL A 279 -14.23 6.90 23.88
N THR A 280 -14.98 6.97 22.78
CA THR A 280 -15.18 5.84 21.89
C THR A 280 -13.87 5.43 21.22
N LEU A 281 -13.09 6.37 20.71
CA LEU A 281 -11.76 6.11 20.14
C LEU A 281 -10.82 5.42 21.12
N ALA A 282 -10.68 5.96 22.34
CA ALA A 282 -9.83 5.37 23.38
C ALA A 282 -10.22 3.94 23.75
N ARG A 283 -11.52 3.63 23.71
CA ARG A 283 -12.03 2.27 23.95
C ARG A 283 -11.79 1.32 22.77
N VAL A 284 -11.93 1.82 21.54
CA VAL A 284 -11.76 1.04 20.30
C VAL A 284 -10.28 0.76 20.07
N ASP A 285 -9.46 1.77 20.22
CA ASP A 285 -8.02 1.75 20.01
C ASP A 285 -7.26 2.23 21.24
N PRO A 286 -7.11 1.37 22.26
CA PRO A 286 -6.44 1.72 23.51
C PRO A 286 -4.93 1.96 23.35
N TYR A 287 -4.30 1.51 22.25
CA TYR A 287 -2.89 1.74 22.00
C TYR A 287 -2.55 3.22 21.79
N HIS A 288 -3.50 4.00 21.25
CA HIS A 288 -3.34 5.44 21.02
C HIS A 288 -4.19 6.29 21.97
N GLN A 289 -4.63 5.74 23.09
CA GLN A 289 -5.51 6.40 24.06
C GLN A 289 -4.96 7.77 24.50
N SER A 290 -3.67 7.89 24.78
CA SER A 290 -3.05 9.13 25.22
C SER A 290 -3.31 10.29 24.24
N THR A 291 -3.21 10.01 22.94
CA THR A 291 -3.54 10.98 21.90
C THR A 291 -5.00 11.41 21.97
N TYR A 292 -5.93 10.46 22.07
CA TYR A 292 -7.36 10.77 22.11
C TYR A 292 -7.76 11.54 23.36
N ASP A 293 -7.14 11.24 24.52
CA ASP A 293 -7.37 11.98 25.77
C ASP A 293 -6.89 13.43 25.67
N GLU A 294 -5.76 13.69 25.01
CA GLU A 294 -5.30 15.07 24.75
C GLU A 294 -6.28 15.88 23.88
N PHE A 295 -6.83 15.27 22.84
CA PHE A 295 -7.77 15.94 21.94
C PHE A 295 -9.15 16.13 22.57
N ARG A 296 -9.54 15.30 23.52
CA ARG A 296 -10.79 15.41 24.25
C ARG A 296 -10.88 16.69 25.09
N VAL A 297 -9.76 17.10 25.70
CA VAL A 297 -9.72 18.24 26.61
C VAL A 297 -9.35 19.57 25.94
N LYS A 298 -8.87 19.54 24.72
CA LYS A 298 -8.60 20.71 23.87
C LYS A 298 -9.85 21.13 23.08
#